data_c6055e8268bb59afa95f002f74aef865
#
_entry.id   c6055e8268bb59afa95f002f74aef865
#
_cell.length_a   1.000
_cell.length_b   1.000
_cell.length_c   1.000
_cell.angle_alpha   90.00
_cell.angle_beta   90.00
_cell.angle_gamma   90.00
#
_symmetry.space_group_name_H-M   'P 1'
#
loop_
_entity.id
_entity.type
_entity.pdbx_description
1 polymer ?
#
loop_
_entity_poly.entity_id
_entity_poly.type
_entity_poly.pdbx_seq_one_letter_code
_entity_poly.pdbx_strand_id
1 'polypeptide(L)'
;MMEFVNVDTEATISLTRQQLSTLDVKMIELNSDIPVFNSYFQELLSKLHQHGTTSEDTMTNLFRGYRAEQDVNFHSFILDIERKFLYGIDQVTVTQLMSRARTAYQVEKDKGTRGALSEEQQILQAVQAEVKSLKDANLRLKNNKKGGEKYKSKSKKKQKQ
;
A
#
# COMPACT_ATOMS: atom_id res chain seq x y z
N MET A 1 -0.26 -19.56 44.25
CA MET A 1 -0.47 -18.29 43.57
C MET A 1 0.65 -17.92 42.60
N MET A 2 1.91 -18.22 42.89
CA MET A 2 3.02 -17.91 41.97
C MET A 2 3.01 -18.74 40.68
N GLU A 3 2.52 -19.97 40.68
CA GLU A 3 2.44 -20.82 39.50
C GLU A 3 1.46 -20.29 38.43
N PHE A 4 0.34 -19.68 38.81
CA PHE A 4 -0.63 -19.11 37.87
C PHE A 4 -0.08 -17.88 37.11
N VAL A 5 0.72 -17.05 37.78
CA VAL A 5 1.35 -15.86 37.16
C VAL A 5 2.39 -16.28 36.12
N ASN A 6 3.15 -17.36 36.39
CA ASN A 6 4.16 -17.85 35.45
C ASN A 6 3.54 -18.45 34.19
N VAL A 7 2.44 -19.20 34.31
CA VAL A 7 1.75 -19.79 33.15
C VAL A 7 1.16 -18.69 32.24
N ASP A 8 0.52 -17.70 32.84
CA ASP A 8 -0.03 -16.58 32.09
C ASP A 8 1.09 -15.75 31.40
N THR A 9 2.23 -15.60 32.05
CA THR A 9 3.40 -14.92 31.53
C THR A 9 3.98 -15.67 30.32
N GLU A 10 4.17 -16.99 30.43
CA GLU A 10 4.66 -17.79 29.31
C GLU A 10 3.70 -17.82 28.12
N ALA A 11 2.41 -17.95 28.40
CA ALA A 11 1.37 -17.89 27.39
C ALA A 11 1.37 -16.53 26.66
N THR A 12 1.51 -15.45 27.40
CA THR A 12 1.58 -14.09 26.85
C THR A 12 2.83 -13.90 25.99
N ILE A 13 3.99 -14.38 26.45
CA ILE A 13 5.24 -14.33 25.70
C ILE A 13 5.12 -15.14 24.40
N SER A 14 4.60 -16.36 24.48
CA SER A 14 4.39 -17.23 23.32
C SER A 14 3.46 -16.59 22.29
N LEU A 15 2.33 -16.04 22.73
CA LEU A 15 1.38 -15.33 21.89
C LEU A 15 2.02 -14.10 21.24
N THR A 16 2.76 -13.31 22.00
CA THR A 16 3.43 -12.11 21.50
C THR A 16 4.48 -12.46 20.45
N ARG A 17 5.25 -13.52 20.66
CA ARG A 17 6.22 -14.02 19.66
C ARG A 17 5.53 -14.51 18.39
N GLN A 18 4.39 -15.17 18.52
CA GLN A 18 3.58 -15.60 17.39
C GLN A 18 3.07 -14.37 16.60
N GLN A 19 2.60 -13.34 17.29
CA GLN A 19 2.16 -12.09 16.67
C GLN A 19 3.31 -11.39 15.94
N LEU A 20 4.52 -11.40 16.51
CA LEU A 20 5.71 -10.87 15.85
C LEU A 20 6.08 -11.66 14.58
N SER A 21 5.86 -12.96 14.57
CA SER A 21 6.14 -13.80 13.41
C SER A 21 5.12 -13.62 12.26
N THR A 22 3.96 -13.03 12.54
CA THR A 22 2.87 -12.81 11.59
C THR A 22 2.61 -11.33 11.30
N LEU A 23 3.64 -10.50 11.38
CA LEU A 23 3.53 -9.04 11.11
C LEU A 23 3.13 -8.72 9.67
N ASP A 24 3.49 -9.57 8.72
CA ASP A 24 3.08 -9.47 7.33
C ASP A 24 1.54 -9.53 7.19
N VAL A 25 0.92 -10.48 7.86
CA VAL A 25 -0.55 -10.59 7.90
C VAL A 25 -1.17 -9.36 8.57
N LYS A 26 -0.56 -8.90 9.66
CA LYS A 26 -1.05 -7.71 10.38
C LYS A 26 -0.96 -6.44 9.55
N MET A 27 0.08 -6.27 8.76
CA MET A 27 0.21 -5.14 7.84
C MET A 27 -0.97 -5.09 6.85
N ILE A 28 -1.35 -6.23 6.31
CA ILE A 28 -2.50 -6.34 5.39
C ILE A 28 -3.81 -6.01 6.12
N GLU A 29 -4.00 -6.53 7.32
CA GLU A 29 -5.19 -6.26 8.15
C GLU A 29 -5.35 -4.77 8.48
N LEU A 30 -4.23 -4.07 8.68
CA LEU A 30 -4.21 -2.65 8.99
C LEU A 30 -4.28 -1.76 7.73
N ASN A 31 -4.54 -2.33 6.56
CA ASN A 31 -4.60 -1.63 5.28
C ASN A 31 -3.34 -0.80 4.98
N SER A 32 -2.18 -1.34 5.35
CA SER A 32 -0.88 -0.70 5.12
C SER A 32 -0.72 0.66 5.81
N ASP A 33 -1.38 0.87 6.93
CA ASP A 33 -1.22 2.06 7.77
C ASP A 33 0.04 1.94 8.62
N ILE A 34 1.11 2.58 8.20
CA ILE A 34 2.43 2.48 8.84
C ILE A 34 2.45 3.03 10.27
N PRO A 35 1.88 4.22 10.59
CA PRO A 35 1.82 4.68 11.98
C PRO A 35 1.10 3.72 12.92
N VAL A 36 -0.02 3.14 12.50
CA VAL A 36 -0.78 2.17 13.30
C VAL A 36 0.01 0.87 13.43
N PHE A 37 0.63 0.40 12.36
CA PHE A 37 1.50 -0.78 12.37
C PHE A 37 2.68 -0.59 13.35
N ASN A 38 3.35 0.56 13.30
CA ASN A 38 4.45 0.86 14.21
C ASN A 38 4.01 0.86 15.67
N SER A 39 2.84 1.42 15.97
CA SER A 39 2.27 1.42 17.31
C SER A 39 1.99 0.00 17.80
N TYR A 40 1.42 -0.83 16.95
CA TYR A 40 1.16 -2.24 17.23
C TYR A 40 2.46 -3.00 17.51
N PHE A 41 3.48 -2.81 16.67
CA PHE A 41 4.79 -3.43 16.82
C PHE A 41 5.47 -3.00 18.14
N GLN A 42 5.44 -1.71 18.47
CA GLN A 42 5.98 -1.19 19.74
C GLN A 42 5.26 -1.78 20.95
N GLU A 43 3.95 -1.96 20.87
CA GLU A 43 3.17 -2.60 21.93
C GLU A 43 3.62 -4.03 22.15
N LEU A 44 3.86 -4.80 21.08
CA LEU A 44 4.37 -6.16 21.18
C LEU A 44 5.76 -6.21 21.82
N LEU A 45 6.66 -5.31 21.43
CA LEU A 45 7.99 -5.22 22.04
C LEU A 45 7.91 -4.82 23.51
N SER A 46 7.02 -3.90 23.86
CA SER A 46 6.81 -3.50 25.26
C SER A 46 6.32 -4.65 26.11
N LYS A 47 5.41 -5.48 25.59
CA LYS A 47 4.94 -6.70 26.29
C LYS A 47 6.08 -7.66 26.55
N LEU A 48 6.94 -7.91 25.57
CA LEU A 48 8.12 -8.77 25.76
C LEU A 48 9.08 -8.18 26.79
N HIS A 49 9.33 -6.89 26.73
CA HIS A 49 10.22 -6.21 27.66
C HIS A 49 9.69 -6.24 29.10
N GLN A 50 8.38 -6.04 29.30
CA GLN A 50 7.74 -6.14 30.61
C GLN A 50 7.92 -7.53 31.25
N HIS A 51 8.02 -8.56 30.44
CA HIS A 51 8.28 -9.92 30.90
C HIS A 51 9.77 -10.28 30.96
N GLY A 52 10.65 -9.28 30.80
CA GLY A 52 12.10 -9.47 30.89
C GLY A 52 12.71 -10.27 29.74
N THR A 53 12.01 -10.38 28.62
CA THR A 53 12.48 -11.13 27.46
C THR A 53 12.58 -10.23 26.23
N THR A 54 13.38 -10.65 25.26
CA THR A 54 13.55 -9.99 23.96
C THR A 54 13.35 -10.99 22.83
N SER A 55 13.16 -10.50 21.62
CA SER A 55 13.12 -11.34 20.43
C SER A 55 14.38 -11.12 19.61
N GLU A 56 15.09 -12.18 19.29
CA GLU A 56 16.30 -12.11 18.46
C GLU A 56 15.97 -11.76 17.00
N ASP A 57 14.79 -12.15 16.53
CA ASP A 57 14.35 -11.96 15.15
C ASP A 57 13.52 -10.69 14.93
N THR A 58 13.60 -9.74 15.86
CA THR A 58 12.80 -8.51 15.84
C THR A 58 12.98 -7.74 14.53
N MET A 59 14.22 -7.56 14.11
CA MET A 59 14.55 -6.80 12.89
C MET A 59 14.06 -7.53 11.63
N THR A 60 14.29 -8.84 11.56
CA THR A 60 13.84 -9.68 10.44
C THR A 60 12.31 -9.67 10.32
N ASN A 61 11.61 -9.77 11.44
CA ASN A 61 10.15 -9.73 11.49
C ASN A 61 9.61 -8.36 11.08
N LEU A 62 10.27 -7.29 11.50
CA LEU A 62 9.88 -5.93 11.14
C LEU A 62 10.03 -5.68 9.62
N PHE A 63 11.15 -6.09 9.02
CA PHE A 63 11.33 -6.02 7.57
C PHE A 63 10.27 -6.83 6.82
N ARG A 64 9.95 -8.03 7.31
CA ARG A 64 8.89 -8.86 6.72
C ARG A 64 7.54 -8.14 6.74
N GLY A 65 7.19 -7.53 7.87
CA GLY A 65 5.96 -6.76 8.00
C GLY A 65 5.90 -5.60 7.00
N TYR A 66 6.96 -4.83 6.90
CA TYR A 66 7.02 -3.71 5.96
C TYR A 66 7.00 -4.16 4.49
N ARG A 67 7.59 -5.31 4.17
CA ARG A 67 7.55 -5.86 2.80
C ARG A 67 6.15 -6.29 2.36
N ALA A 68 5.26 -6.55 3.30
CA ALA A 68 3.87 -6.89 3.01
C ALA A 68 3.04 -5.68 2.57
N GLU A 69 3.57 -4.47 2.74
CA GLU A 69 2.93 -3.24 2.28
C GLU A 69 2.89 -3.20 0.75
N GLN A 70 1.73 -2.84 0.20
CA GLN A 70 1.46 -2.98 -1.23
C GLN A 70 1.97 -1.79 -2.06
N ASP A 71 2.32 -0.68 -1.44
CA ASP A 71 2.87 0.48 -2.15
C ASP A 71 4.24 0.16 -2.73
N VAL A 72 4.39 0.31 -4.05
CA VAL A 72 5.61 -0.06 -4.78
C VAL A 72 6.80 0.78 -4.33
N ASN A 73 6.61 2.07 -4.12
CA ASN A 73 7.68 2.99 -3.71
C ASN A 73 8.15 2.67 -2.30
N PHE A 74 7.21 2.45 -1.39
CA PHE A 74 7.52 2.06 -0.02
C PHE A 74 8.22 0.70 0.01
N HIS A 75 7.72 -0.27 -0.73
CA HIS A 75 8.31 -1.61 -0.83
C HIS A 75 9.77 -1.54 -1.31
N SER A 76 10.04 -0.80 -2.37
CA SER A 76 11.38 -0.59 -2.91
C SER A 76 12.31 0.09 -1.90
N PHE A 77 11.81 1.08 -1.17
CA PHE A 77 12.53 1.77 -0.13
C PHE A 77 12.95 0.81 1.00
N ILE A 78 12.03 -0.04 1.46
CA ILE A 78 12.30 -1.03 2.50
C ILE A 78 13.29 -2.09 2.03
N LEU A 79 13.15 -2.57 0.80
CA LEU A 79 14.08 -3.56 0.23
C LEU A 79 15.51 -3.00 0.14
N ASP A 80 15.67 -1.73 -0.18
CA ASP A 80 16.99 -1.09 -0.22
C ASP A 80 17.62 -1.02 1.16
N ILE A 81 16.87 -0.64 2.19
CA ILE A 81 17.34 -0.60 3.58
C ILE A 81 17.71 -2.02 4.05
N GLU A 82 16.85 -3.00 3.79
CA GLU A 82 17.09 -4.40 4.18
C GLU A 82 18.35 -4.95 3.54
N ARG A 83 18.55 -4.68 2.25
CA ARG A 83 19.75 -5.10 1.52
C ARG A 83 21.00 -4.50 2.13
N LYS A 84 21.02 -3.21 2.39
CA LYS A 84 22.15 -2.51 3.03
C LYS A 84 22.42 -3.05 4.44
N PHE A 85 21.37 -3.35 5.18
CA PHE A 85 21.47 -3.94 6.51
C PHE A 85 22.11 -5.35 6.45
N LEU A 86 21.63 -6.20 5.54
CA LEU A 86 22.13 -7.57 5.38
C LEU A 86 23.60 -7.61 4.93
N TYR A 87 24.02 -6.65 4.11
CA TYR A 87 25.43 -6.54 3.66
C TYR A 87 26.33 -5.79 4.66
N GLY A 88 25.79 -5.36 5.81
CA GLY A 88 26.55 -4.63 6.80
C GLY A 88 26.92 -3.20 6.42
N ILE A 89 26.34 -2.65 5.37
CA ILE A 89 26.59 -1.29 4.89
C ILE A 89 25.92 -0.25 5.78
N ASP A 90 24.70 -0.53 6.25
CA ASP A 90 23.92 0.35 7.09
C ASP A 90 23.45 -0.44 8.33
N GLN A 91 23.88 0.01 9.50
CA GLN A 91 23.46 -0.59 10.78
C GLN A 91 22.27 0.18 11.33
N VAL A 92 21.08 -0.23 10.91
CA VAL A 92 19.85 0.40 11.33
C VAL A 92 19.33 -0.28 12.59
N THR A 93 18.96 0.48 13.61
CA THR A 93 18.24 -0.02 14.78
C THR A 93 16.74 -0.11 14.48
N VAL A 94 16.01 -0.87 15.30
CA VAL A 94 14.54 -0.99 15.17
C VAL A 94 13.88 0.40 15.21
N THR A 95 14.26 1.24 16.15
CA THR A 95 13.72 2.61 16.27
C THR A 95 14.00 3.46 15.03
N GLN A 96 15.24 3.37 14.52
CA GLN A 96 15.62 4.09 13.30
C GLN A 96 14.84 3.59 12.08
N LEU A 97 14.65 2.27 11.95
CA LEU A 97 13.88 1.70 10.86
C LEU A 97 12.41 2.16 10.90
N MET A 98 11.79 2.13 12.08
CA MET A 98 10.41 2.62 12.25
C MET A 98 10.30 4.11 11.91
N SER A 99 11.26 4.91 12.32
CA SER A 99 11.31 6.34 12.00
C SER A 99 11.43 6.59 10.50
N ARG A 100 12.33 5.87 9.83
CA ARG A 100 12.52 5.95 8.37
C ARG A 100 11.25 5.51 7.62
N ALA A 101 10.64 4.42 8.06
CA ALA A 101 9.40 3.91 7.47
C ALA A 101 8.25 4.91 7.61
N ARG A 102 8.10 5.52 8.79
CA ARG A 102 7.11 6.56 9.03
C ARG A 102 7.34 7.79 8.15
N THR A 103 8.58 8.22 8.02
CA THR A 103 8.94 9.36 7.17
C THR A 103 8.62 9.05 5.70
N ALA A 104 9.00 7.88 5.20
CA ALA A 104 8.68 7.45 3.85
C ALA A 104 7.17 7.41 3.61
N TYR A 105 6.42 6.86 4.54
CA TYR A 105 4.96 6.86 4.49
C TYR A 105 4.38 8.27 4.40
N GLN A 106 4.85 9.19 5.24
CA GLN A 106 4.36 10.55 5.26
C GLN A 106 4.70 11.30 3.98
N VAL A 107 5.91 11.12 3.45
CA VAL A 107 6.34 11.71 2.18
C VAL A 107 5.45 11.23 1.02
N GLU A 108 5.19 9.93 0.94
CA GLU A 108 4.32 9.35 -0.08
C GLU A 108 2.88 9.86 0.04
N LYS A 109 2.39 9.98 1.26
CA LYS A 109 1.05 10.52 1.56
C LYS A 109 0.94 12.00 1.17
N ASP A 110 1.96 12.80 1.50
CA ASP A 110 1.98 14.23 1.20
C ASP A 110 2.10 14.50 -0.32
N LYS A 111 2.80 13.63 -1.03
CA LYS A 111 2.87 13.68 -2.51
C LYS A 111 1.58 13.21 -3.18
N GLY A 112 0.64 12.63 -2.43
CA GLY A 112 -0.58 12.04 -2.97
C GLY A 112 -0.34 10.77 -3.78
N THR A 113 0.86 10.17 -3.71
CA THR A 113 1.22 8.94 -4.43
C THR A 113 0.85 7.68 -3.67
N ARG A 114 0.70 7.79 -2.33
CA ARG A 114 0.34 6.65 -1.50
C ARG A 114 -1.13 6.29 -1.67
N GLY A 115 -1.38 5.01 -1.89
CA GLY A 115 -2.71 4.52 -2.29
C GLY A 115 -3.08 4.94 -3.70
N ALA A 116 -2.23 5.75 -4.35
CA ALA A 116 -2.31 6.02 -5.77
C ALA A 116 -1.72 4.84 -6.54
N LEU A 117 -2.20 4.68 -7.74
CA LEU A 117 -1.71 3.69 -8.68
C LEU A 117 -0.24 3.97 -9.04
N SER A 118 0.54 2.95 -9.38
CA SER A 118 1.90 3.12 -9.89
C SER A 118 1.88 4.07 -11.09
N GLU A 119 3.04 4.65 -11.45
CA GLU A 119 3.14 5.55 -12.60
C GLU A 119 2.55 4.92 -13.87
N GLU A 120 2.83 3.64 -14.11
CA GLU A 120 2.26 2.89 -15.23
C GLU A 120 0.74 2.80 -15.15
N GLN A 121 0.18 2.57 -13.98
CA GLN A 121 -1.27 2.53 -13.77
C GLN A 121 -1.91 3.92 -13.91
N GLN A 122 -1.24 4.98 -13.49
CA GLN A 122 -1.68 6.36 -13.71
C GLN A 122 -1.71 6.70 -15.19
N ILE A 123 -0.68 6.32 -15.94
CA ILE A 123 -0.62 6.50 -17.39
C ILE A 123 -1.74 5.70 -18.05
N LEU A 124 -1.97 4.45 -17.65
CA LEU A 124 -3.05 3.62 -18.15
C LEU A 124 -4.43 4.25 -17.90
N GLN A 125 -4.68 4.80 -16.71
CA GLN A 125 -5.94 5.48 -16.40
C GLN A 125 -6.12 6.74 -17.24
N ALA A 126 -5.07 7.53 -17.42
CA ALA A 126 -5.10 8.73 -18.26
C ALA A 126 -5.42 8.36 -19.73
N VAL A 127 -4.78 7.31 -20.26
CA VAL A 127 -5.04 6.80 -21.61
C VAL A 127 -6.47 6.27 -21.74
N GLN A 128 -6.97 5.52 -20.75
CA GLN A 128 -8.36 5.04 -20.76
C GLN A 128 -9.38 6.18 -20.74
N ALA A 129 -9.13 7.24 -19.98
CA ALA A 129 -9.98 8.43 -19.95
C ALA A 129 -10.00 9.15 -21.31
N GLU A 130 -8.84 9.28 -21.97
CA GLU A 130 -8.73 9.86 -23.33
C GLU A 130 -9.47 9.00 -24.36
N VAL A 131 -9.31 7.68 -24.32
CA VAL A 131 -9.99 6.74 -25.23
C VAL A 131 -11.51 6.86 -25.06
N LYS A 132 -12.01 6.95 -23.83
CA LYS A 132 -13.42 7.13 -23.55
C LYS A 132 -13.93 8.46 -24.10
N SER A 133 -13.19 9.54 -23.92
CA SER A 133 -13.51 10.87 -24.44
C SER A 133 -13.58 10.87 -25.97
N LEU A 134 -12.62 10.21 -26.64
CA LEU A 134 -12.58 10.06 -28.10
C LEU A 134 -13.77 9.22 -28.62
N LYS A 135 -14.13 8.17 -27.93
CA LYS A 135 -15.33 7.35 -28.28
C LYS A 135 -16.62 8.16 -28.19
N ASP A 136 -16.77 8.97 -27.16
CA ASP A 136 -17.95 9.84 -27.00
C ASP A 136 -18.00 10.90 -28.09
N ALA A 137 -16.87 11.51 -28.44
CA ALA A 137 -16.77 12.47 -29.53
C ALA A 137 -17.12 11.83 -30.89
N ASN A 138 -16.63 10.62 -31.17
CA ASN A 138 -16.97 9.87 -32.39
C ASN A 138 -18.46 9.51 -32.46
N LEU A 139 -19.09 9.14 -31.36
CA LEU A 139 -20.51 8.89 -31.28
C LEU A 139 -21.33 10.14 -31.61
N ARG A 140 -20.94 11.30 -31.11
CA ARG A 140 -21.58 12.58 -31.42
C ARG A 140 -21.46 12.94 -32.90
N LEU A 141 -20.29 12.75 -33.49
CA LEU A 141 -20.06 12.97 -34.90
C LEU A 141 -20.88 12.06 -35.80
N LYS A 142 -21.00 10.78 -35.46
CA LYS A 142 -21.86 9.81 -36.18
C LYS A 142 -23.34 10.20 -36.12
N ASN A 143 -23.84 10.65 -35.00
CA ASN A 143 -25.22 11.07 -34.82
C ASN A 143 -25.48 12.37 -35.65
N ASN A 144 -24.55 13.29 -35.73
CA ASN A 144 -24.66 14.48 -36.53
C ASN A 144 -24.67 14.16 -38.03
N LYS A 145 -23.87 13.20 -38.50
CA LYS A 145 -23.90 12.75 -39.91
C LYS A 145 -25.23 12.10 -40.27
N LYS A 146 -25.81 11.30 -39.42
CA LYS A 146 -27.14 10.67 -39.65
C LYS A 146 -28.24 11.75 -39.73
N GLY A 147 -28.19 12.79 -38.92
CA GLY A 147 -29.10 13.91 -38.99
C GLY A 147 -28.97 14.70 -40.31
N GLY A 148 -27.76 14.92 -40.77
CA GLY A 148 -27.47 15.60 -42.06
C GLY A 148 -27.96 14.82 -43.27
N GLU A 149 -27.81 13.50 -43.29
CA GLU A 149 -28.29 12.63 -44.36
C GLU A 149 -29.82 12.63 -44.46
N LYS A 150 -30.52 12.63 -43.32
CA LYS A 150 -31.99 12.74 -43.29
C LYS A 150 -32.48 14.05 -43.87
N TYR A 151 -31.81 15.15 -43.60
CA TYR A 151 -32.15 16.46 -44.16
C TYR A 151 -31.92 16.53 -45.67
N LYS A 152 -30.83 15.98 -46.19
CA LYS A 152 -30.53 15.93 -47.63
C LYS A 152 -31.50 15.05 -48.37
N SER A 153 -32.01 13.93 -47.83
CA SER A 153 -32.98 13.09 -48.48
C SER A 153 -34.37 13.73 -48.55
N LYS A 154 -34.78 14.51 -47.52
CA LYS A 154 -36.03 15.28 -47.54
C LYS A 154 -36.01 16.44 -48.57
N SER A 155 -34.89 17.13 -48.73
CA SER A 155 -34.77 18.20 -49.74
C SER A 155 -34.79 17.64 -51.15
N LYS A 156 -34.20 16.46 -51.43
CA LYS A 156 -34.28 15.79 -52.74
C LYS A 156 -35.71 15.33 -53.08
N LYS A 157 -36.52 14.90 -52.12
CA LYS A 157 -37.94 14.57 -52.35
C LYS A 157 -38.79 15.81 -52.69
N LYS A 158 -38.50 16.97 -52.12
CA LYS A 158 -39.19 18.23 -52.42
C LYS A 158 -38.81 18.77 -53.82
N GLN A 159 -37.67 18.51 -54.35
CA GLN A 159 -37.22 18.96 -55.70
C GLN A 159 -37.80 18.11 -56.84
N LYS A 160 -38.29 16.93 -56.58
CA LYS A 160 -38.92 16.04 -57.58
C LYS A 160 -40.44 16.26 -57.75
N GLN A 161 -41.04 17.12 -56.96
CA GLN A 161 -42.42 17.61 -57.14
C GLN A 161 -42.44 18.97 -57.82
#